data_e76c0f08fe92406a101bf1ff69bc5f42
#
_entry.id   e76c0f08fe92406a101bf1ff69bc5f42
#
_cell.length_a   1.000
_cell.length_b   1.000
_cell.length_c   1.000
_cell.angle_alpha   90.00
_cell.angle_beta   90.00
_cell.angle_gamma   90.00
#
_symmetry.space_group_name_H-M   'P 1'
#
loop_
_entity.id
_entity.type
_entity.pdbx_description
1 polymer ?
#
loop_
_entity_poly.entity_id
_entity_poly.type
_entity_poly.pdbx_seq_one_letter_code
_entity_poly.pdbx_strand_id
1 'polypeptide(L)' 'MIYTIVKAIDFCYGHRLLNYEGKCRHLHGHNGLLEVELYSNALDSRGMVMDFADIRNVVKNWVDENLDHKMLLNKE' A
#
# COMPACT_ATOMS: atom_id res chain seq x y z
N MET A 1 -24.46 0.29 -13.80
CA MET A 1 -23.16 0.94 -14.03
C MET A 1 -22.29 0.72 -12.79
N ILE A 2 -21.01 0.45 -13.00
CA ILE A 2 -20.07 0.31 -11.89
C ILE A 2 -19.15 1.53 -11.86
N TYR A 3 -19.00 2.12 -10.69
CA TYR A 3 -18.13 3.26 -10.46
C TYR A 3 -16.87 2.75 -9.75
N THR A 4 -15.71 3.16 -10.22
CA THR A 4 -14.43 2.72 -9.69
C THR A 4 -13.57 3.92 -9.31
N ILE A 5 -12.92 3.85 -8.16
CA ILE A 5 -11.94 4.85 -7.72
C ILE A 5 -10.65 4.14 -7.33
N VAL A 6 -9.52 4.85 -7.46
CA VAL A 6 -8.20 4.34 -7.07
C VAL A 6 -7.52 5.38 -6.18
N LYS A 7 -6.96 4.94 -5.08
CA LYS A 7 -6.14 5.77 -4.18
C LYS A 7 -4.75 5.14 -4.05
N ALA A 8 -3.72 5.94 -4.31
CA ALA A 8 -2.33 5.51 -4.20
C ALA A 8 -1.73 6.02 -2.89
N ILE A 9 -0.96 5.19 -2.21
CA ILE A 9 -0.28 5.51 -0.95
C ILE A 9 1.16 5.06 -1.06
N ASP A 10 2.09 6.01 -0.86
CA ASP A 10 3.53 5.75 -0.86
C ASP A 10 3.99 5.30 0.53
N PHE A 11 4.99 4.44 0.56
CA PHE A 11 5.66 4.04 1.81
C PHE A 11 7.11 3.66 1.52
N CYS A 12 7.91 3.62 2.58
CA CYS A 12 9.32 3.20 2.51
C CYS A 12 9.47 1.88 3.25
N TYR A 13 10.22 0.94 2.68
CA TYR A 13 10.49 -0.31 3.35
C TYR A 13 11.91 -0.79 3.05
N GLY A 14 12.39 -1.72 3.88
CA GLY A 14 13.65 -2.39 3.63
C GLY A 14 13.44 -3.89 3.45
N HIS A 15 14.33 -4.52 2.74
CA HIS A 15 14.31 -5.96 2.56
C HIS A 15 15.68 -6.50 2.11
N ARG A 16 15.74 -7.79 1.90
CA ARG A 16 16.86 -8.46 1.24
C ARG A 16 16.36 -9.68 0.49
N LEU A 17 17.12 -10.14 -0.49
CA LEU A 17 16.83 -11.39 -1.18
C LEU A 17 17.69 -12.51 -0.58
N LEU A 18 17.03 -13.56 -0.09
CA LEU A 18 17.71 -14.76 0.41
C LEU A 18 18.18 -15.62 -0.77
N ASN A 19 19.29 -16.32 -0.55
CA ASN A 19 19.85 -17.23 -1.56
C ASN A 19 20.11 -16.57 -2.91
N TYR A 20 20.44 -15.29 -2.89
CA TYR A 20 20.65 -14.48 -4.06
C TYR A 20 22.10 -13.97 -4.09
N GLU A 21 22.78 -14.17 -5.22
CA GLU A 21 24.13 -13.68 -5.45
C GLU A 21 24.07 -12.32 -6.14
N GLY A 22 24.42 -11.27 -5.43
CA GLY A 22 24.37 -9.90 -5.90
C GLY A 22 24.10 -8.94 -4.78
N LYS A 23 23.94 -7.66 -5.12
CA LYS A 23 23.76 -6.60 -4.11
C LYS A 23 22.48 -6.79 -3.29
N CYS A 24 21.44 -7.37 -3.88
CA CYS A 24 20.14 -7.52 -3.22
C CYS A 24 20.12 -8.55 -2.09
N ARG A 25 21.19 -9.33 -1.91
CA ARG A 25 21.33 -10.21 -0.74
C ARG A 25 21.56 -9.44 0.56
N HIS A 26 22.01 -8.19 0.46
CA HIS A 26 22.20 -7.31 1.61
C HIS A 26 20.92 -6.53 1.88
N LEU A 27 20.74 -6.10 3.13
CA LEU A 27 19.64 -5.25 3.50
C LEU A 27 19.72 -3.93 2.73
N HIS A 28 18.60 -3.51 2.12
CA HIS A 28 18.51 -2.28 1.39
C HIS A 28 17.08 -1.75 1.45
N GLY A 29 16.90 -0.48 1.05
CA GLY A 29 15.61 0.20 1.10
C GLY A 29 15.00 0.44 -0.26
N HIS A 30 13.69 0.49 -0.28
CA HIS A 30 12.90 0.84 -1.45
C HIS A 30 11.76 1.77 -1.09
N ASN A 31 11.25 2.47 -2.09
CA ASN A 31 9.94 3.09 -2.02
C ASN A 31 8.92 2.10 -2.57
N GLY A 32 7.82 1.93 -1.85
CA GLY A 32 6.69 1.12 -2.28
C GLY A 32 5.50 2.01 -2.63
N LEU A 33 4.65 1.51 -3.50
CA LEU A 33 3.39 2.14 -3.85
C LEU A 33 2.27 1.13 -3.65
N LEU A 34 1.32 1.47 -2.78
CA LEU A 34 0.10 0.69 -2.60
C LEU A 34 -1.04 1.39 -3.31
N GLU A 35 -1.70 0.69 -4.23
CA GLU A 35 -2.90 1.19 -4.87
C GLU A 35 -4.10 0.44 -4.32
N VAL A 36 -5.09 1.20 -3.85
CA VAL A 36 -6.37 0.65 -3.37
C VAL A 36 -7.44 0.98 -4.38
N GLU A 37 -8.06 -0.05 -4.94
CA GLU A 37 -9.15 0.09 -5.88
C GLU A 37 -10.45 -0.28 -5.20
N LEU A 38 -11.42 0.63 -5.25
CA LEU A 38 -12.77 0.42 -4.74
C LEU A 38 -13.79 0.61 -5.84
N TYR A 39 -14.80 -0.20 -5.84
CA TYR A 39 -15.89 -0.08 -6.81
C TYR A 39 -17.25 -0.31 -6.15
N SER A 40 -18.27 0.33 -6.72
CA SER A 40 -19.63 0.21 -6.26
C SER A 40 -20.60 0.42 -7.44
N ASN A 41 -21.77 -0.17 -7.36
CA ASN A 41 -22.84 0.09 -8.33
C ASN A 41 -23.71 1.27 -7.93
N ALA A 42 -23.46 1.90 -6.78
CA ALA A 42 -24.21 3.06 -6.29
C ALA A 42 -23.25 4.09 -5.70
N LEU A 43 -23.61 5.36 -5.81
CA LEU A 43 -22.89 6.46 -5.20
C LEU A 43 -23.61 6.89 -3.92
N ASP A 44 -22.87 7.47 -2.98
CA ASP A 44 -23.46 8.03 -1.77
C ASP A 44 -24.20 9.35 -2.05
N SER A 45 -24.74 9.99 -1.00
CA SER A 45 -25.49 11.23 -1.14
C SER A 45 -24.68 12.41 -1.69
N ARG A 46 -23.34 12.31 -1.66
CA ARG A 46 -22.43 13.31 -2.19
C ARG A 46 -21.93 12.96 -3.60
N GLY A 47 -22.41 11.85 -4.17
CA GLY A 47 -21.97 11.38 -5.49
C GLY A 47 -20.63 10.67 -5.47
N MET A 48 -20.26 10.05 -4.37
CA MET A 48 -18.96 9.38 -4.18
C MET A 48 -19.13 7.88 -3.98
N VAL A 49 -18.17 7.10 -4.45
CA VAL A 49 -18.02 5.70 -4.04
C VAL A 49 -17.58 5.66 -2.57
N MET A 50 -16.57 6.43 -2.24
CA MET A 50 -16.08 6.66 -0.88
C MET A 50 -15.21 7.91 -0.90
N ASP A 51 -15.20 8.68 0.18
CA ASP A 51 -14.32 9.83 0.29
C ASP A 51 -12.87 9.37 0.35
N PHE A 52 -12.00 9.98 -0.46
CA PHE A 52 -10.58 9.66 -0.47
C PHE A 52 -9.92 9.87 0.90
N ALA A 53 -10.40 10.84 1.68
CA ALA A 53 -9.87 11.07 3.02
C ALA A 53 -10.14 9.88 3.94
N ASP A 54 -11.32 9.26 3.83
CA ASP A 54 -11.67 8.08 4.63
C ASP A 54 -10.83 6.87 4.23
N ILE A 55 -10.63 6.66 2.93
CA ILE A 55 -9.76 5.59 2.42
C ILE A 55 -8.34 5.79 2.95
N ARG A 56 -7.82 7.02 2.83
CA ARG A 56 -6.48 7.35 3.30
C ARG A 56 -6.30 7.08 4.78
N ASN A 57 -7.27 7.51 5.61
CA ASN A 57 -7.17 7.33 7.05
C ASN A 57 -7.13 5.86 7.46
N VAL A 58 -7.97 5.02 6.87
CA VAL A 58 -7.99 3.59 7.18
C VAL A 58 -6.75 2.88 6.64
N VAL A 59 -6.46 3.05 5.36
CA VAL A 59 -5.40 2.29 4.69
C VAL A 59 -4.02 2.80 5.09
N LYS A 60 -3.84 4.12 5.21
CA LYS A 60 -2.56 4.68 5.61
C LYS A 60 -2.18 4.28 7.04
N ASN A 61 -3.13 4.23 7.96
CA ASN A 61 -2.86 3.76 9.31
C ASN A 61 -2.35 2.32 9.29
N TRP A 62 -2.98 1.45 8.50
CA TRP A 62 -2.55 0.08 8.35
C TRP A 62 -1.15 -0.02 7.73
N VAL A 63 -0.89 0.78 6.69
CA VAL A 63 0.43 0.83 6.02
C VAL A 63 1.50 1.31 7.01
N ASP A 64 1.21 2.35 7.78
CA ASP A 64 2.16 2.90 8.75
C ASP A 64 2.50 1.88 9.85
N GLU A 65 1.54 1.06 10.25
CA GLU A 65 1.75 0.04 11.29
C GLU A 65 2.45 -1.21 10.77
N ASN A 66 2.25 -1.58 9.51
CA ASN A 66 2.64 -2.90 9.01
C ASN A 66 3.73 -2.87 7.92
N LEU A 67 3.82 -1.81 7.14
CA LEU A 67 4.72 -1.74 5.99
C LEU A 67 5.71 -0.58 6.04
N ASP A 68 5.24 0.61 6.41
CA ASP A 68 6.06 1.82 6.30
C ASP A 68 7.19 1.83 7.32
N HIS A 69 8.41 2.12 6.85
CA HIS A 69 9.63 2.12 7.66
C HIS A 69 9.89 0.77 8.35
N LYS A 70 9.42 -0.33 7.76
CA LYS A 70 9.62 -1.69 8.29
C LYS A 70 10.60 -2.45 7.42
N MET A 71 11.23 -3.46 8.04
CA MET A 71 12.03 -4.45 7.33
C MET A 71 11.12 -5.61 6.95
N LEU A 72 10.88 -5.79 5.66
CA LEU A 72 10.03 -6.86 5.16
C LEU A 72 10.94 -8.05 4.81
N LEU A 73 11.06 -8.97 5.75
CA LEU A 73 12.01 -10.10 5.67
C LEU A 73 11.27 -11.44 5.64
N ASN A 74 11.90 -12.42 5.00
CA ASN A 74 11.46 -13.80 5.10
C ASN A 74 11.66 -14.32 6.52
N LYS A 75 10.82 -15.27 6.93
CA LYS A 75 10.87 -15.83 8.28
C LYS A 75 12.09 -16.75 8.54
N GLU A 76 12.75 -17.14 7.48
CA GLU A 76 13.95 -17.99 7.58
C GLU A 76 15.17 -17.25 8.09
#